data_cd5448704d763d5bf91f93c454393f99
#
_entry.id   cd5448704d763d5bf91f93c454393f99
#
_cell.length_a   1.000
_cell.length_b   1.000
_cell.length_c   1.000
_cell.angle_alpha   90.00
_cell.angle_beta   90.00
_cell.angle_gamma   90.00
#
_symmetry.space_group_name_H-M   'P 1'
#
loop_
_entity.id
_entity.type
_entity.pdbx_description
1 polymer ?
#
loop_
_entity_poly.entity_id
_entity_poly.type
_entity_poly.pdbx_seq_one_letter_code
_entity_poly.pdbx_strand_id
1 'polypeptide(L)'
;MNLPILKKGADPAEFDELFEQARKASDLLKALSHEVRLLILCLLSEGEKSVSELEEILTMPQAAVSQQLARLRMEGLVSSRRDGRLIYYSIRDDEVSGIISALYDLFCAEARPPKD
;
A
#
# COMPACT_ATOMS: atom_id res chain seq x y z
N MET A 1 7.13 12.10 -19.17
CA MET A 1 6.20 10.96 -19.19
C MET A 1 5.21 11.13 -20.33
N ASN A 2 5.16 10.18 -21.23
CA ASN A 2 4.18 10.17 -22.29
C ASN A 2 2.88 9.53 -21.83
N LEU A 3 1.79 10.28 -21.96
CA LEU A 3 0.45 9.78 -21.68
C LEU A 3 -0.30 9.66 -23.01
N PRO A 4 -0.10 8.56 -23.74
CA PRO A 4 -0.62 8.44 -25.09
C PRO A 4 -2.14 8.52 -25.19
N ILE A 5 -2.84 8.26 -24.10
CA ILE A 5 -4.30 8.28 -24.04
C ILE A 5 -4.85 9.70 -23.99
N LEU A 6 -4.04 10.68 -23.63
CA LEU A 6 -4.47 12.07 -23.51
C LEU A 6 -4.28 12.85 -24.81
N LYS A 7 -4.43 12.19 -25.94
CA LYS A 7 -4.34 12.84 -27.23
C LYS A 7 -5.65 13.54 -27.58
N LYS A 8 -5.52 14.68 -28.22
CA LYS A 8 -6.65 15.42 -28.76
C LYS A 8 -7.38 14.55 -29.78
N GLY A 9 -8.69 14.41 -29.63
CA GLY A 9 -9.49 13.57 -30.51
C GLY A 9 -9.56 12.11 -30.12
N ALA A 10 -9.26 11.81 -28.87
CA ALA A 10 -9.37 10.45 -28.38
C ALA A 10 -10.81 9.93 -28.48
N ASP A 11 -10.95 8.63 -28.77
CA ASP A 11 -12.21 7.93 -28.84
C ASP A 11 -12.88 7.96 -27.46
N PRO A 12 -14.21 8.13 -27.37
CA PRO A 12 -14.93 8.06 -26.10
C PRO A 12 -14.64 6.79 -25.30
N ALA A 13 -14.45 5.65 -25.96
CA ALA A 13 -14.13 4.39 -25.29
C ALA A 13 -12.75 4.44 -24.62
N GLU A 14 -11.78 5.06 -25.26
CA GLU A 14 -10.45 5.25 -24.70
C GLU A 14 -10.50 6.18 -23.49
N PHE A 15 -11.34 7.19 -23.57
CA PHE A 15 -11.53 8.14 -22.49
C PHE A 15 -12.16 7.48 -21.27
N ASP A 16 -13.17 6.63 -21.49
CA ASP A 16 -13.82 5.88 -20.41
C ASP A 16 -12.86 4.93 -19.72
N GLU A 17 -12.00 4.28 -20.50
CA GLU A 17 -10.96 3.41 -19.95
C GLU A 17 -9.97 4.20 -19.10
N LEU A 18 -9.56 5.36 -19.57
CA LEU A 18 -8.67 6.23 -18.80
C LEU A 18 -9.30 6.64 -17.47
N PHE A 19 -10.58 7.00 -17.49
CA PHE A 19 -11.30 7.35 -16.28
C PHE A 19 -11.37 6.18 -15.29
N GLU A 20 -11.58 4.98 -15.79
CA GLU A 20 -11.62 3.80 -14.93
C GLU A 20 -10.26 3.55 -14.26
N GLN A 21 -9.19 3.68 -15.01
CA GLN A 21 -7.84 3.53 -14.46
C GLN A 21 -7.52 4.64 -13.45
N ALA A 22 -7.93 5.85 -13.75
CA ALA A 22 -7.75 6.98 -12.83
C ALA A 22 -8.51 6.77 -11.52
N ARG A 23 -9.72 6.18 -11.60
CA ARG A 23 -10.51 5.86 -10.42
C ARG A 23 -9.80 4.84 -9.54
N LYS A 24 -9.27 3.78 -10.14
CA LYS A 24 -8.50 2.75 -9.40
C LYS A 24 -7.28 3.35 -8.73
N ALA A 25 -6.54 4.17 -9.45
CA ALA A 25 -5.37 4.85 -8.91
C ALA A 25 -5.75 5.80 -7.76
N SER A 26 -6.84 6.52 -7.94
CA SER A 26 -7.34 7.45 -6.93
C SER A 26 -7.75 6.73 -5.64
N ASP A 27 -8.42 5.58 -5.77
CA ASP A 27 -8.81 4.77 -4.62
C ASP A 27 -7.58 4.26 -3.86
N LEU A 28 -6.55 3.84 -4.58
CA LEU A 28 -5.30 3.43 -3.97
C LEU A 28 -4.63 4.60 -3.23
N LEU A 29 -4.57 5.77 -3.84
CA LEU A 29 -3.99 6.95 -3.22
C LEU A 29 -4.76 7.36 -1.96
N LYS A 30 -6.07 7.22 -1.96
CA LYS A 30 -6.88 7.49 -0.76
C LYS A 30 -6.52 6.53 0.37
N ALA A 31 -6.31 5.26 0.05
CA ALA A 31 -5.90 4.26 1.04
C ALA A 31 -4.53 4.60 1.62
N LEU A 32 -3.63 5.13 0.80
CA LEU A 32 -2.28 5.49 1.20
C LEU A 32 -2.19 6.85 1.91
N SER A 33 -3.25 7.64 1.89
CA SER A 33 -3.21 9.00 2.42
C SER A 33 -3.23 9.09 3.94
N HIS A 34 -3.39 7.98 4.64
CA HIS A 34 -3.37 7.93 6.09
C HIS A 34 -1.99 7.47 6.57
N GLU A 35 -1.38 8.24 7.46
CA GLU A 35 0.00 8.02 7.91
C GLU A 35 0.24 6.61 8.45
N VAL A 36 -0.64 6.14 9.33
CA VAL A 36 -0.48 4.83 9.95
C VAL A 36 -0.61 3.71 8.92
N ARG A 37 -1.57 3.82 8.01
CA ARG A 37 -1.74 2.83 6.95
C ARG A 37 -0.52 2.79 6.02
N LEU A 38 0.00 3.96 5.69
CA LEU A 38 1.20 4.04 4.86
C LEU A 38 2.38 3.36 5.56
N LEU A 39 2.57 3.63 6.85
CA LEU A 39 3.63 2.98 7.62
C LEU A 39 3.47 1.47 7.68
N ILE A 40 2.25 0.98 7.88
CA ILE A 40 1.99 -0.44 7.88
C ILE A 40 2.39 -1.06 6.55
N LEU A 41 2.00 -0.44 5.44
CA LEU A 41 2.34 -0.95 4.12
C LEU A 41 3.84 -0.91 3.86
N CYS A 42 4.53 0.13 4.33
CA CYS A 42 5.99 0.19 4.24
C CYS A 42 6.64 -0.97 4.99
N LEU A 43 6.16 -1.28 6.19
CA LEU A 43 6.70 -2.39 6.96
C LEU A 43 6.41 -3.73 6.30
N LEU A 44 5.21 -3.90 5.74
CA LEU A 44 4.84 -5.12 5.04
C LEU A 44 5.58 -5.27 3.70
N SER A 45 6.08 -4.18 3.14
CA SER A 45 6.89 -4.27 1.91
C SER A 45 8.23 -4.96 2.16
N GLU A 46 8.70 -4.99 3.39
CA GLU A 46 9.90 -5.71 3.77
C GLU A 46 9.66 -7.23 3.86
N GLY A 47 8.40 -7.63 4.03
CA GLY A 47 8.01 -9.03 4.16
C GLY A 47 6.83 -9.17 5.08
N GLU A 48 6.30 -10.36 5.15
CA GLU A 48 5.18 -10.71 6.00
C GLU A 48 5.46 -10.40 7.47
N LYS A 49 4.46 -9.86 8.18
CA LYS A 49 4.58 -9.56 9.60
C LYS A 49 3.31 -9.91 10.34
N SER A 50 3.47 -10.33 11.58
CA SER A 50 2.32 -10.56 12.46
C SER A 50 1.78 -9.25 13.01
N VAL A 51 0.54 -9.28 13.48
CA VAL A 51 -0.06 -8.12 14.17
C VAL A 51 0.79 -7.70 15.35
N SER A 52 1.29 -8.68 16.11
CA SER A 52 2.14 -8.42 17.28
C SER A 52 3.42 -7.67 16.92
N GLU A 53 4.05 -8.08 15.81
CA GLU A 53 5.27 -7.40 15.34
C GLU A 53 4.98 -5.95 14.95
N LEU A 54 3.86 -5.73 14.24
CA LEU A 54 3.47 -4.38 13.84
C LEU A 54 3.16 -3.49 15.03
N GLU A 55 2.49 -4.06 16.04
CA GLU A 55 2.19 -3.38 17.29
C GLU A 55 3.45 -2.90 17.99
N GLU A 56 4.44 -3.79 18.09
CA GLU A 56 5.72 -3.47 18.70
C GLU A 56 6.48 -2.38 17.94
N ILE A 57 6.57 -2.53 16.63
CA ILE A 57 7.31 -1.58 15.78
C ILE A 57 6.67 -0.20 15.81
N LEU A 58 5.33 -0.16 15.71
CA LEU A 58 4.59 1.10 15.64
C LEU A 58 4.33 1.71 17.02
N THR A 59 4.57 0.96 18.09
CA THR A 59 4.24 1.38 19.46
C THR A 59 2.80 1.88 19.59
N MET A 60 1.88 1.14 18.99
CA MET A 60 0.45 1.46 18.97
C MET A 60 -0.35 0.34 19.61
N PRO A 61 -1.51 0.63 20.22
CA PRO A 61 -2.38 -0.40 20.75
C PRO A 61 -2.84 -1.37 19.67
N GLN A 62 -2.99 -2.63 20.05
CA GLN A 62 -3.44 -3.69 19.15
C GLN A 62 -4.72 -3.33 18.40
N ALA A 63 -5.68 -2.75 19.12
CA ALA A 63 -6.96 -2.37 18.51
C ALA A 63 -6.78 -1.40 17.34
N ALA A 64 -5.88 -0.42 17.49
CA ALA A 64 -5.62 0.55 16.43
C ALA A 64 -4.96 -0.10 15.21
N VAL A 65 -3.97 -0.95 15.44
CA VAL A 65 -3.28 -1.67 14.36
C VAL A 65 -4.25 -2.60 13.64
N SER A 66 -5.00 -3.40 14.40
CA SER A 66 -5.96 -4.35 13.85
C SER A 66 -7.04 -3.66 13.02
N GLN A 67 -7.52 -2.49 13.46
CA GLN A 67 -8.51 -1.72 12.73
C GLN A 67 -7.98 -1.26 11.37
N GLN A 68 -6.75 -0.77 11.33
CA GLN A 68 -6.14 -0.35 10.07
C GLN A 68 -5.89 -1.52 9.13
N LEU A 69 -5.44 -2.66 9.67
CA LEU A 69 -5.23 -3.87 8.88
C LEU A 69 -6.54 -4.42 8.32
N ALA A 70 -7.61 -4.41 9.10
CA ALA A 70 -8.92 -4.84 8.63
C ALA A 70 -9.38 -3.98 7.46
N ARG A 71 -9.17 -2.67 7.55
CA ARG A 71 -9.54 -1.74 6.49
C ARG A 71 -8.72 -1.98 5.22
N LEU A 72 -7.41 -2.15 5.35
CA LEU A 72 -6.53 -2.46 4.22
C LEU A 72 -6.92 -3.77 3.56
N ARG A 73 -7.32 -4.75 4.35
CA ARG A 73 -7.78 -6.04 3.84
C ARG A 73 -9.08 -5.89 3.07
N MET A 74 -10.04 -5.12 3.59
CA MET A 74 -11.30 -4.85 2.90
C MET A 74 -11.08 -4.15 1.57
N GLU A 75 -10.08 -3.30 1.49
CA GLU A 75 -9.72 -2.59 0.26
C GLU A 75 -8.88 -3.44 -0.69
N GLY A 76 -8.54 -4.65 -0.29
CA GLY A 76 -7.81 -5.59 -1.14
C GLY A 76 -6.31 -5.33 -1.26
N LEU A 77 -5.74 -4.52 -0.36
CA LEU A 77 -4.33 -4.16 -0.41
C LEU A 77 -3.43 -5.15 0.31
N VAL A 78 -3.97 -5.83 1.30
CA VAL A 78 -3.23 -6.83 2.06
C VAL A 78 -4.03 -8.12 2.14
N SER A 79 -3.33 -9.22 2.37
CA SER A 79 -3.93 -10.51 2.67
C SER A 79 -3.43 -10.98 4.04
N SER A 80 -4.18 -11.90 4.63
CA SER A 80 -3.82 -12.44 5.93
C SER A 80 -3.81 -13.95 5.90
N ARG A 81 -2.99 -14.54 6.77
CA ARG A 81 -3.01 -15.98 7.03
C ARG A 81 -2.88 -16.22 8.52
N ARG A 82 -3.39 -17.32 8.97
CA ARG A 82 -3.32 -17.69 10.37
C ARG A 82 -2.31 -18.83 10.54
N ASP A 83 -1.48 -18.69 11.57
CA ASP A 83 -0.57 -19.75 11.97
C ASP A 83 -0.68 -19.89 13.51
N GLY A 84 -1.45 -20.86 13.94
CA GLY A 84 -1.75 -21.02 15.36
C GLY A 84 -2.55 -19.84 15.91
N ARG A 85 -1.98 -19.15 16.87
CA ARG A 85 -2.60 -17.96 17.48
C ARG A 85 -2.20 -16.65 16.81
N LEU A 86 -1.26 -16.73 15.87
CA LEU A 86 -0.73 -15.56 15.21
C LEU A 86 -1.44 -15.34 13.87
N ILE A 87 -1.70 -14.09 13.57
CA ILE A 87 -2.22 -13.69 12.27
C ILE A 87 -1.13 -12.85 11.59
N TYR A 88 -0.75 -13.28 10.39
CA TYR A 88 0.27 -12.62 9.59
C TYR A 88 -0.38 -11.89 8.43
N TYR A 89 0.15 -10.73 8.11
CA TYR A 89 -0.31 -9.92 7.00
C TYR A 89 0.82 -9.72 5.99
N SER A 90 0.44 -9.62 4.74
CA SER A 90 1.38 -9.34 3.64
C SER A 90 0.70 -8.49 2.59
N ILE A 91 1.50 -7.80 1.78
CA ILE A 91 0.96 -7.03 0.67
C ILE A 91 0.47 -8.01 -0.39
N ARG A 92 -0.71 -7.74 -0.91
CA ARG A 92 -1.37 -8.65 -1.83
C ARG A 92 -0.83 -8.58 -3.25
N ASP A 93 -0.58 -7.36 -3.74
CA ASP A 93 -0.21 -7.14 -5.14
C ASP A 93 1.16 -6.47 -5.25
N ASP A 94 1.96 -6.94 -6.20
CA ASP A 94 3.27 -6.37 -6.49
C ASP A 94 3.19 -4.90 -6.89
N GLU A 95 2.08 -4.50 -7.48
CA GLU A 95 1.85 -3.10 -7.86
C GLU A 95 1.85 -2.17 -6.66
N VAL A 96 1.22 -2.61 -5.58
CA VAL A 96 1.20 -1.86 -4.32
C VAL A 96 2.61 -1.77 -3.74
N SER A 97 3.34 -2.88 -3.75
CA SER A 97 4.74 -2.90 -3.30
C SER A 97 5.60 -1.92 -4.09
N GLY A 98 5.38 -1.85 -5.41
CA GLY A 98 6.11 -0.92 -6.28
C GLY A 98 5.89 0.54 -5.92
N ILE A 99 4.64 0.91 -5.65
CA ILE A 99 4.29 2.27 -5.25
C ILE A 99 4.89 2.61 -3.89
N ILE A 100 4.77 1.70 -2.94
CA ILE A 100 5.33 1.90 -1.59
C ILE A 100 6.84 2.06 -1.67
N SER A 101 7.52 1.23 -2.46
CA SER A 101 8.95 1.31 -2.64
C SER A 101 9.37 2.66 -3.23
N ALA A 102 8.64 3.15 -4.22
CA ALA A 102 8.90 4.46 -4.83
C ALA A 102 8.73 5.60 -3.82
N LEU A 103 7.68 5.55 -3.02
CA LEU A 103 7.44 6.55 -1.98
C LEU A 103 8.54 6.50 -0.92
N TYR A 104 8.94 5.30 -0.51
CA TYR A 104 10.02 5.13 0.45
C TYR A 104 11.31 5.76 -0.07
N ASP A 105 11.65 5.48 -1.32
CA ASP A 105 12.86 6.02 -1.94
C ASP A 105 12.83 7.54 -2.04
N LEU A 106 11.66 8.13 -2.30
CA LEU A 106 11.52 9.57 -2.40
C LEU A 106 11.65 10.29 -1.06
N PHE A 107 11.09 9.73 -0.01
CA PHE A 107 10.95 10.42 1.27
C PHE A 107 11.86 9.90 2.38
N CYS A 108 12.31 8.66 2.29
CA CYS A 108 13.07 8.00 3.34
C CYS A 108 14.48 7.58 2.92
N ALA A 109 14.86 7.78 1.66
CA ALA A 109 16.14 7.33 1.14
C ALA A 109 17.33 7.87 1.95
N GLU A 110 17.26 9.12 2.39
CA GLU A 110 18.31 9.75 3.19
C GLU A 110 18.39 9.22 4.61
N ALA A 111 17.27 8.71 5.12
CA ALA A 111 17.20 8.12 6.46
C ALA A 111 17.59 6.65 6.46
N ARG A 112 17.75 6.05 5.27
CA ARG A 112 18.08 4.64 5.14
C ARG A 112 19.52 4.41 5.58
N PRO A 113 19.79 3.43 6.47
CA PRO A 113 21.16 3.10 6.81
C PRO A 113 21.90 2.59 5.57
N PRO A 114 23.21 2.86 5.45
CA PRO A 114 23.98 2.39 4.32
C PRO A 114 23.95 0.87 4.24
N LYS A 115 23.80 0.37 3.03
CA LYS A 115 23.88 -1.07 2.79
C LYS A 115 25.34 -1.45 2.73
N ASP A 116 25.70 -2.41 3.52
CA ASP A 116 27.05 -2.96 3.52
C ASP A 116 27.21 -3.98 2.38
#